data_f3e91fef1e5c922718af03b560e4e685
#
_entry.id   f3e91fef1e5c922718af03b560e4e685
#
_cell.length_a   1.000
_cell.length_b   1.000
_cell.length_c   1.000
_cell.angle_alpha   90.00
_cell.angle_beta   90.00
_cell.angle_gamma   90.00
#
_symmetry.space_group_name_H-M   'P 1'
#
loop_
_entity.id
_entity.type
_entity.pdbx_description
1 polymer ?
#
loop_
_entity_poly.entity_id
_entity_poly.type
_entity_poly.pdbx_seq_one_letter_code
_entity_poly.pdbx_strand_id
1 'polypeptide(L)'
;KKKYIKYTAFIEPDEVFHKQGIYTIDDLKAFAEKWYGTEDKGNPRSPKNALYKFVAYHFIEGEVPYNRIVPSHSGATNFDSIYIPGNDLYNYFTTMQGTLMKALKPLSTTEGLNVYLNYSKRTYPFNTEMYNHINVRVIELTEFTQMDEQYAEFVPNTTNGIIHPIDKIFIYNEDEMAGNILNERMRFDI
;
A
#
# COMPACT_ATOMS: atom_id res chain seq x y z
N LYS A 1 12.98 -20.65 12.94
CA LYS A 1 11.50 -20.52 13.02
C LYS A 1 10.92 -19.58 11.94
N LYS A 2 11.65 -18.57 11.41
CA LYS A 2 11.14 -17.63 10.38
C LYS A 2 11.00 -18.23 8.96
N LYS A 3 11.51 -19.42 8.71
CA LYS A 3 11.54 -20.04 7.37
C LYS A 3 10.16 -20.41 6.81
N TYR A 4 9.13 -20.42 7.64
CA TYR A 4 7.76 -20.80 7.27
C TYR A 4 6.76 -19.63 7.31
N ILE A 5 7.22 -18.44 7.64
CA ILE A 5 6.37 -17.24 7.61
C ILE A 5 6.33 -16.79 6.16
N LYS A 6 5.12 -16.65 5.62
CA LYS A 6 4.88 -16.07 4.31
C LYS A 6 4.65 -14.58 4.45
N TYR A 7 4.92 -13.83 3.40
CA TYR A 7 4.76 -12.39 3.35
C TYR A 7 4.01 -11.97 2.10
N THR A 8 3.38 -10.83 2.19
CA THR A 8 2.89 -10.09 1.03
C THR A 8 3.70 -8.81 0.92
N ALA A 9 4.23 -8.54 -0.28
CA ALA A 9 5.01 -7.37 -0.59
C ALA A 9 4.26 -6.50 -1.62
N PHE A 10 4.26 -5.19 -1.40
CA PHE A 10 3.80 -4.20 -2.36
C PHE A 10 5.05 -3.51 -2.92
N ILE A 11 5.28 -3.61 -4.23
CA ILE A 11 6.58 -3.23 -4.83
C ILE A 11 6.36 -2.28 -6.00
N GLU A 12 7.08 -1.17 -5.98
CA GLU A 12 7.14 -0.22 -7.09
C GLU A 12 8.02 -0.77 -8.21
N PRO A 13 7.55 -0.77 -9.46
CA PRO A 13 8.43 -0.92 -10.63
C PRO A 13 9.42 0.24 -10.75
N ASP A 14 10.54 0.02 -11.44
CA ASP A 14 11.61 1.01 -11.60
C ASP A 14 11.11 2.35 -12.17
N GLU A 15 10.14 2.31 -13.08
CA GLU A 15 9.55 3.52 -13.69
C GLU A 15 8.87 4.43 -12.65
N VAL A 16 8.33 3.84 -11.57
CA VAL A 16 7.72 4.61 -10.49
C VAL A 16 8.78 5.39 -9.74
N PHE A 17 9.92 4.78 -9.45
CA PHE A 17 11.07 5.44 -8.84
C PHE A 17 11.68 6.49 -9.78
N HIS A 18 11.85 6.16 -11.05
CA HIS A 18 12.43 7.07 -12.05
C HIS A 18 11.61 8.36 -12.22
N LYS A 19 10.27 8.26 -12.18
CA LYS A 19 9.38 9.45 -12.23
C LYS A 19 9.58 10.40 -11.05
N GLN A 20 10.15 9.92 -9.94
CA GLN A 20 10.48 10.72 -8.76
C GLN A 20 11.98 11.12 -8.70
N GLY A 21 12.72 10.82 -9.76
CA GLY A 21 14.17 11.12 -9.83
C GLY A 21 15.03 10.18 -8.98
N ILE A 22 14.52 9.01 -8.63
CA ILE A 22 15.23 7.99 -7.86
C ILE A 22 15.74 6.93 -8.84
N TYR A 23 17.05 6.89 -9.05
CA TYR A 23 17.71 5.99 -10.00
C TYR A 23 18.68 5.02 -9.31
N THR A 24 19.10 5.37 -8.10
CA THR A 24 20.10 4.61 -7.34
C THR A 24 19.62 4.33 -5.92
N ILE A 25 20.27 3.38 -5.26
CA ILE A 25 20.01 3.10 -3.84
C ILE A 25 20.33 4.31 -2.95
N ASP A 26 21.25 5.17 -3.34
CA ASP A 26 21.57 6.35 -2.55
C ASP A 26 20.51 7.44 -2.71
N ASP A 27 19.90 7.57 -3.89
CA ASP A 27 18.71 8.42 -4.09
C ASP A 27 17.55 7.92 -3.23
N LEU A 28 17.33 6.59 -3.20
CA LEU A 28 16.27 6.00 -2.37
C LEU A 28 16.51 6.22 -0.87
N LYS A 29 17.77 6.14 -0.41
CA LYS A 29 18.13 6.47 0.98
C LYS A 29 17.82 7.93 1.28
N ALA A 30 18.22 8.86 0.40
CA ALA A 30 17.95 10.28 0.57
C ALA A 30 16.43 10.58 0.59
N PHE A 31 15.69 9.92 -0.29
CA PHE A 31 14.23 10.00 -0.31
C PHE A 31 13.62 9.49 1.02
N ALA A 32 14.03 8.30 1.49
CA ALA A 32 13.53 7.74 2.73
C ALA A 32 13.88 8.63 3.94
N GLU A 33 15.09 9.22 3.99
CA GLU A 33 15.51 10.14 5.05
C GLU A 33 14.64 11.42 5.11
N LYS A 34 14.16 11.89 3.97
CA LYS A 34 13.24 13.04 3.89
C LYS A 34 11.93 12.75 4.63
N TRP A 35 11.42 11.51 4.56
CA TRP A 35 10.14 11.13 5.14
C TRP A 35 10.23 10.57 6.56
N TYR A 36 11.30 9.83 6.85
CA TYR A 36 11.43 9.07 8.10
C TYR A 36 12.54 9.56 9.02
N GLY A 37 13.23 10.65 8.63
CA GLY A 37 14.34 11.21 9.41
C GLY A 37 15.68 10.49 9.19
N THR A 38 16.69 10.89 9.95
CA THR A 38 18.08 10.47 9.75
C THR A 38 18.64 9.61 10.91
N GLU A 39 17.76 9.08 11.77
CA GLU A 39 18.18 8.21 12.86
C GLU A 39 18.88 6.94 12.34
N ASP A 40 19.93 6.52 13.04
CA ASP A 40 20.69 5.31 12.73
C ASP A 40 21.12 5.19 11.25
N LYS A 41 21.45 6.31 10.60
CA LYS A 41 21.78 6.40 9.17
C LYS A 41 22.85 5.39 8.73
N GLY A 42 23.83 5.09 9.57
CA GLY A 42 24.89 4.12 9.30
C GLY A 42 24.49 2.65 9.47
N ASN A 43 23.29 2.36 9.97
CA ASN A 43 22.84 0.99 10.25
C ASN A 43 21.51 0.67 9.55
N PRO A 44 21.52 0.12 8.31
CA PRO A 44 20.31 -0.18 7.55
C PRO A 44 19.46 -1.31 8.16
N ARG A 45 19.96 -2.00 9.19
CA ARG A 45 19.21 -3.06 9.91
C ARG A 45 18.49 -2.52 11.14
N SER A 46 18.76 -1.28 11.54
CA SER A 46 18.07 -0.67 12.67
C SER A 46 16.61 -0.35 12.30
N PRO A 47 15.64 -0.68 13.18
CA PRO A 47 14.24 -0.27 12.98
C PRO A 47 14.03 1.25 12.97
N LYS A 48 15.02 2.03 13.43
CA LYS A 48 15.00 3.49 13.40
C LYS A 48 15.50 4.08 12.08
N ASN A 49 16.27 3.28 11.32
CA ASN A 49 16.81 3.73 10.03
C ASN A 49 15.70 4.01 9.01
N ALA A 50 15.81 5.10 8.28
CA ALA A 50 14.82 5.55 7.32
C ALA A 50 14.55 4.53 6.20
N LEU A 51 15.63 3.95 5.62
CA LEU A 51 15.49 2.93 4.58
C LEU A 51 14.83 1.67 5.12
N TYR A 52 15.16 1.24 6.35
CA TYR A 52 14.48 0.12 7.00
C TYR A 52 12.98 0.40 7.14
N LYS A 53 12.61 1.59 7.65
CA LYS A 53 11.20 1.98 7.80
C LYS A 53 10.47 1.96 6.47
N PHE A 54 11.09 2.54 5.44
CA PHE A 54 10.55 2.55 4.07
C PHE A 54 10.28 1.12 3.59
N VAL A 55 11.30 0.27 3.55
CA VAL A 55 11.19 -1.11 3.07
C VAL A 55 10.20 -1.92 3.91
N ALA A 56 10.28 -1.82 5.26
CA ALA A 56 9.41 -2.58 6.15
C ALA A 56 7.92 -2.19 6.01
N TYR A 57 7.61 -0.97 5.57
CA TYR A 57 6.24 -0.52 5.32
C TYR A 57 5.59 -1.24 4.13
N HIS A 58 6.39 -1.72 3.19
CA HIS A 58 5.92 -2.44 2.00
C HIS A 58 5.56 -3.91 2.26
N PHE A 59 5.81 -4.43 3.46
CA PHE A 59 5.59 -5.83 3.79
C PHE A 59 4.53 -6.00 4.87
N ILE A 60 3.65 -6.98 4.65
CA ILE A 60 2.74 -7.51 5.67
C ILE A 60 3.02 -9.00 5.87
N GLU A 61 2.79 -9.51 7.08
CA GLU A 61 2.88 -10.92 7.37
C GLU A 61 1.65 -11.65 6.82
N GLY A 62 1.87 -12.81 6.23
CA GLY A 62 0.83 -13.62 5.60
C GLY A 62 0.81 -13.50 4.08
N GLU A 63 0.13 -14.44 3.46
CA GLU A 63 -0.05 -14.53 2.00
C GLU A 63 -1.46 -14.02 1.65
N VAL A 64 -1.53 -12.79 1.13
CA VAL A 64 -2.77 -12.10 0.81
C VAL A 64 -2.88 -11.92 -0.70
N PRO A 65 -3.57 -12.80 -1.42
CA PRO A 65 -3.80 -12.63 -2.85
C PRO A 65 -4.65 -11.40 -3.15
N TYR A 66 -4.55 -10.87 -4.37
CA TYR A 66 -5.17 -9.60 -4.78
C TYR A 66 -6.67 -9.50 -4.40
N ASN A 67 -7.42 -10.57 -4.66
CA ASN A 67 -8.85 -10.64 -4.36
C ASN A 67 -9.19 -10.71 -2.85
N ARG A 68 -8.18 -10.83 -1.98
CA ARG A 68 -8.33 -10.84 -0.51
C ARG A 68 -7.75 -9.60 0.16
N ILE A 69 -7.11 -8.70 -0.57
CA ILE A 69 -6.61 -7.45 0.02
C ILE A 69 -7.76 -6.64 0.60
N VAL A 70 -8.87 -6.56 -0.14
CA VAL A 70 -10.13 -5.98 0.34
C VAL A 70 -11.22 -7.04 0.21
N PRO A 71 -12.02 -7.29 1.26
CA PRO A 71 -13.11 -8.27 1.20
C PRO A 71 -14.06 -7.96 0.05
N SER A 72 -14.40 -8.96 -0.75
CA SER A 72 -15.44 -8.82 -1.77
C SER A 72 -16.77 -9.27 -1.20
N HIS A 73 -17.81 -8.48 -1.39
CA HIS A 73 -19.18 -8.84 -1.03
C HIS A 73 -19.89 -9.64 -2.14
N SER A 74 -19.17 -10.44 -2.90
CA SER A 74 -19.80 -11.34 -3.85
C SER A 74 -20.33 -12.57 -3.14
N GLY A 75 -21.59 -12.58 -2.85
CA GLY A 75 -22.32 -13.68 -2.22
C GLY A 75 -22.74 -13.33 -0.81
N ALA A 76 -23.49 -12.26 -0.66
CA ALA A 76 -24.19 -11.93 0.55
C ALA A 76 -25.16 -13.06 0.93
N THR A 77 -24.67 -14.03 1.68
CA THR A 77 -25.52 -14.67 2.66
C THR A 77 -25.77 -13.65 3.75
N ASN A 78 -27.01 -13.46 4.10
CA ASN A 78 -27.63 -12.35 4.81
C ASN A 78 -27.04 -11.90 6.17
N PHE A 79 -25.83 -12.29 6.55
CA PHE A 79 -25.30 -12.05 7.89
C PHE A 79 -23.94 -11.34 7.95
N ASP A 80 -23.16 -11.29 6.87
CA ASP A 80 -21.80 -10.73 6.94
C ASP A 80 -21.64 -9.36 6.28
N SER A 81 -22.67 -8.82 5.72
CA SER A 81 -22.64 -7.53 5.08
C SER A 81 -23.69 -6.62 5.67
N ILE A 82 -23.29 -5.80 6.60
CA ILE A 82 -23.93 -4.49 6.73
C ILE A 82 -23.50 -3.74 5.46
N TYR A 83 -24.13 -4.10 4.33
CA TYR A 83 -24.06 -3.32 3.12
C TYR A 83 -24.80 -2.02 3.41
N ILE A 84 -24.05 -1.01 3.73
CA ILE A 84 -24.53 0.36 3.73
C ILE A 84 -24.33 0.86 2.31
N PRO A 85 -25.38 1.07 1.50
CA PRO A 85 -25.25 1.57 0.16
C PRO A 85 -24.42 2.85 0.14
N GLY A 86 -23.38 2.88 -0.69
CA GLY A 86 -22.47 4.03 -0.82
C GLY A 86 -21.24 4.00 0.06
N ASN A 87 -20.99 2.95 0.84
CA ASN A 87 -19.74 2.79 1.56
C ASN A 87 -18.72 1.98 0.75
N ASP A 88 -17.49 2.48 0.72
CA ASP A 88 -16.37 1.77 0.13
C ASP A 88 -15.99 0.57 0.99
N LEU A 89 -15.51 -0.48 0.35
CA LEU A 89 -14.95 -1.64 1.05
C LEU A 89 -13.50 -1.34 1.44
N TYR A 90 -13.13 -1.64 2.67
CA TYR A 90 -11.76 -1.40 3.13
C TYR A 90 -11.29 -2.47 4.12
N ASN A 91 -9.96 -2.55 4.28
CA ASN A 91 -9.28 -3.39 5.25
C ASN A 91 -8.05 -2.66 5.80
N TYR A 92 -7.61 -3.04 7.00
CA TYR A 92 -6.39 -2.54 7.62
C TYR A 92 -5.41 -3.68 7.85
N PHE A 93 -4.14 -3.43 7.53
CA PHE A 93 -3.05 -4.35 7.80
C PHE A 93 -2.01 -3.68 8.69
N THR A 94 -1.39 -4.47 9.57
CA THR A 94 -0.18 -4.06 10.25
C THR A 94 1.01 -4.42 9.40
N THR A 95 1.81 -3.42 9.04
CA THR A 95 3.04 -3.61 8.25
C THR A 95 4.18 -4.14 9.10
N MET A 96 5.25 -4.60 8.47
CA MET A 96 6.48 -5.01 9.18
C MET A 96 7.20 -3.84 9.87
N GLN A 97 6.87 -2.60 9.51
CA GLN A 97 7.30 -1.40 10.22
C GLN A 97 6.59 -1.26 11.58
N GLY A 98 5.45 -1.94 11.77
CA GLY A 98 4.62 -1.83 12.97
C GLY A 98 3.53 -0.75 12.89
N THR A 99 3.35 -0.13 11.74
CA THR A 99 2.32 0.89 11.47
C THR A 99 1.19 0.33 10.62
N LEU A 100 0.06 1.04 10.57
CA LEU A 100 -1.10 0.61 9.80
C LEU A 100 -0.98 1.00 8.33
N MET A 101 -1.49 0.12 7.47
CA MET A 101 -1.74 0.35 6.05
C MET A 101 -3.23 0.13 5.80
N LYS A 102 -3.89 1.07 5.16
CA LYS A 102 -5.28 0.95 4.74
C LYS A 102 -5.36 0.51 3.29
N ALA A 103 -6.08 -0.56 3.02
CA ALA A 103 -6.46 -0.95 1.67
C ALA A 103 -7.95 -0.68 1.47
N LEU A 104 -8.32 -0.07 0.34
CA LEU A 104 -9.69 0.30 0.02
C LEU A 104 -10.03 -0.04 -1.42
N LYS A 105 -11.27 -0.46 -1.64
CA LYS A 105 -11.86 -0.65 -2.96
C LYS A 105 -13.07 0.27 -3.08
N PRO A 106 -12.96 1.38 -3.84
CA PRO A 106 -14.08 2.28 -4.06
C PRO A 106 -15.23 1.55 -4.75
N LEU A 107 -16.46 1.83 -4.34
CA LEU A 107 -17.65 1.33 -5.03
C LEU A 107 -18.10 2.26 -6.17
N SER A 108 -17.26 3.21 -6.55
CA SER A 108 -17.53 4.13 -7.65
C SER A 108 -17.38 3.43 -9.00
N THR A 109 -18.36 3.58 -9.86
CA THR A 109 -18.32 3.08 -11.24
C THR A 109 -17.28 3.79 -12.11
N THR A 110 -16.84 4.98 -11.72
CA THR A 110 -15.84 5.79 -12.46
C THR A 110 -14.40 5.42 -12.14
N GLU A 111 -14.14 4.90 -10.92
CA GLU A 111 -12.78 4.50 -10.48
C GLU A 111 -12.51 3.00 -10.69
N GLY A 112 -13.51 2.26 -11.17
CA GLY A 112 -13.43 0.83 -11.38
C GLY A 112 -13.36 0.04 -10.07
N LEU A 113 -13.03 -1.24 -10.19
CA LEU A 113 -12.91 -2.16 -9.05
C LEU A 113 -11.47 -2.26 -8.53
N ASN A 114 -10.67 -1.20 -8.69
CA ASN A 114 -9.27 -1.18 -8.29
C ASN A 114 -9.10 -1.14 -6.77
N VAL A 115 -8.03 -1.76 -6.30
CA VAL A 115 -7.60 -1.69 -4.90
C VAL A 115 -6.60 -0.55 -4.75
N TYR A 116 -6.82 0.32 -3.75
CA TYR A 116 -5.93 1.43 -3.42
C TYR A 116 -5.40 1.29 -2.00
N LEU A 117 -4.13 1.61 -1.83
CA LEU A 117 -3.47 1.71 -0.53
C LEU A 117 -3.47 3.17 -0.07
N ASN A 118 -3.65 3.39 1.22
CA ASN A 118 -3.73 4.70 1.85
C ASN A 118 -4.68 5.67 1.11
N TYR A 119 -5.85 5.15 0.75
CA TYR A 119 -6.86 5.92 0.04
C TYR A 119 -7.42 7.03 0.92
N SER A 120 -7.46 8.25 0.38
CA SER A 120 -8.10 9.39 0.99
C SER A 120 -9.04 10.08 -0.01
N LYS A 121 -10.30 10.28 0.40
CA LYS A 121 -11.26 11.11 -0.36
C LYS A 121 -11.04 12.61 -0.16
N ARG A 122 -10.24 13.01 0.84
CA ARG A 122 -9.95 14.39 1.09
C ARG A 122 -8.94 14.92 0.12
N THR A 123 -9.33 15.87 -0.69
CA THR A 123 -8.43 16.80 -1.35
C THR A 123 -7.94 17.80 -0.29
N TYR A 124 -6.76 17.51 0.30
CA TYR A 124 -6.11 18.50 1.14
C TYR A 124 -5.34 19.47 0.26
N PRO A 125 -5.60 20.79 0.37
CA PRO A 125 -4.90 21.75 -0.46
C PRO A 125 -3.45 22.03 -0.03
N PHE A 126 -2.91 21.30 0.96
CA PHE A 126 -1.76 21.78 1.71
C PHE A 126 -0.40 21.20 1.31
N ASN A 127 -0.33 20.08 0.61
CA ASN A 127 0.96 19.54 0.18
C ASN A 127 0.82 18.67 -1.06
N THR A 128 1.23 19.20 -2.21
CA THR A 128 1.22 18.47 -3.49
C THR A 128 2.13 17.24 -3.48
N GLU A 129 3.18 17.23 -2.66
CA GLU A 129 4.05 16.05 -2.52
C GLU A 129 3.32 14.88 -1.89
N MET A 130 2.42 15.12 -0.92
CA MET A 130 1.62 14.06 -0.29
C MET A 130 0.68 13.35 -1.28
N TYR A 131 0.14 14.07 -2.27
CA TYR A 131 -0.77 13.46 -3.26
C TYR A 131 -0.09 12.38 -4.11
N ASN A 132 1.23 12.45 -4.25
CA ASN A 132 1.98 11.46 -5.02
C ASN A 132 2.14 10.12 -4.28
N HIS A 133 1.86 10.10 -2.97
CA HIS A 133 2.10 8.92 -2.11
C HIS A 133 0.82 8.36 -1.48
N ILE A 134 -0.33 8.96 -1.77
CA ILE A 134 -1.65 8.47 -1.39
C ILE A 134 -2.41 7.93 -2.61
N ASN A 135 -3.47 7.20 -2.37
CA ASN A 135 -4.26 6.56 -3.41
C ASN A 135 -3.38 5.74 -4.34
N VAL A 136 -2.47 4.99 -3.73
CA VAL A 136 -1.55 4.10 -4.43
C VAL A 136 -2.33 2.91 -4.94
N ARG A 137 -2.44 2.75 -6.25
CA ARG A 137 -3.18 1.65 -6.84
C ARG A 137 -2.35 0.36 -6.81
N VAL A 138 -2.94 -0.71 -6.34
CA VAL A 138 -2.40 -2.06 -6.50
C VAL A 138 -2.75 -2.54 -7.90
N ILE A 139 -1.74 -2.84 -8.71
CA ILE A 139 -1.91 -3.29 -10.09
C ILE A 139 -2.22 -4.79 -10.07
N GLU A 140 -3.32 -5.18 -10.72
CA GLU A 140 -3.61 -6.60 -10.89
C GLU A 140 -2.58 -7.25 -11.81
N LEU A 141 -2.18 -8.47 -11.51
CA LEU A 141 -1.10 -9.14 -12.23
C LEU A 141 -1.34 -9.21 -13.74
N THR A 142 -2.55 -9.54 -14.14
CA THR A 142 -2.94 -9.62 -15.56
C THR A 142 -2.76 -8.29 -16.28
N GLU A 143 -3.05 -7.17 -15.61
CA GLU A 143 -2.79 -5.84 -16.12
C GLU A 143 -1.28 -5.56 -16.18
N PHE A 144 -0.56 -5.89 -15.09
CA PHE A 144 0.87 -5.62 -14.97
C PHE A 144 1.70 -6.30 -16.06
N THR A 145 1.43 -7.57 -16.33
CA THR A 145 2.12 -8.33 -17.38
C THR A 145 1.80 -7.87 -18.79
N GLN A 146 0.74 -7.09 -18.98
CA GLN A 146 0.36 -6.50 -20.28
C GLN A 146 0.91 -5.08 -20.48
N MET A 147 1.38 -4.43 -19.42
CA MET A 147 1.88 -3.04 -19.51
C MET A 147 3.22 -2.94 -20.24
N ASP A 148 4.09 -3.94 -20.07
CA ASP A 148 5.41 -3.97 -20.71
C ASP A 148 5.85 -5.43 -20.91
N GLU A 149 6.46 -5.73 -22.07
CA GLU A 149 6.99 -7.07 -22.39
C GLU A 149 8.03 -7.54 -21.38
N GLN A 150 8.80 -6.65 -20.75
CA GLN A 150 9.78 -7.00 -19.72
C GLN A 150 9.14 -7.67 -18.48
N TYR A 151 7.85 -7.44 -18.22
CA TYR A 151 7.12 -8.03 -17.10
C TYR A 151 6.31 -9.27 -17.49
N ALA A 152 6.37 -9.70 -18.74
CA ALA A 152 5.60 -10.86 -19.21
C ALA A 152 5.92 -12.17 -18.45
N GLU A 153 7.16 -12.29 -17.94
CA GLU A 153 7.61 -13.43 -17.13
C GLU A 153 7.52 -13.19 -15.62
N PHE A 154 6.88 -12.09 -15.20
CA PHE A 154 6.77 -11.78 -13.77
C PHE A 154 5.98 -12.85 -13.02
N VAL A 155 6.60 -13.46 -12.02
CA VAL A 155 6.00 -14.50 -11.17
C VAL A 155 5.64 -13.89 -9.81
N PRO A 156 4.36 -13.60 -9.55
CA PRO A 156 3.94 -12.95 -8.30
C PRO A 156 4.04 -13.88 -7.09
N ASN A 157 3.91 -15.17 -7.35
CA ASN A 157 3.96 -16.19 -6.30
C ASN A 157 5.40 -16.65 -6.11
N THR A 158 5.96 -16.31 -4.99
CA THR A 158 7.28 -16.75 -4.58
C THR A 158 7.17 -17.92 -3.60
N THR A 159 8.30 -18.58 -3.31
CA THR A 159 8.34 -19.64 -2.28
C THR A 159 7.88 -19.14 -0.91
N ASN A 160 8.05 -17.84 -0.63
CA ASN A 160 7.83 -17.22 0.68
C ASN A 160 6.67 -16.21 0.72
N GLY A 161 5.87 -16.09 -0.35
CA GLY A 161 4.74 -15.16 -0.35
C GLY A 161 4.28 -14.69 -1.71
N ILE A 162 3.63 -13.53 -1.72
CA ILE A 162 3.05 -12.89 -2.92
C ILE A 162 3.63 -11.49 -3.07
N ILE A 163 3.85 -11.06 -4.31
CA ILE A 163 4.25 -9.71 -4.67
C ILE A 163 3.10 -9.05 -5.43
N HIS A 164 2.75 -7.83 -5.04
CA HIS A 164 1.81 -6.97 -5.75
C HIS A 164 2.53 -5.73 -6.26
N PRO A 165 2.56 -5.49 -7.58
CA PRO A 165 3.04 -4.22 -8.13
C PRO A 165 2.13 -3.07 -7.73
N ILE A 166 2.72 -1.87 -7.56
CA ILE A 166 1.98 -0.64 -7.24
C ILE A 166 2.41 0.51 -8.16
N ASP A 167 1.51 1.47 -8.38
CA ASP A 167 1.66 2.53 -9.39
C ASP A 167 2.32 3.82 -8.90
N LYS A 168 2.54 3.92 -7.59
CA LYS A 168 3.17 5.10 -6.96
C LYS A 168 4.06 4.68 -5.82
N ILE A 169 5.00 5.54 -5.43
CA ILE A 169 5.81 5.31 -4.24
C ILE A 169 4.91 5.30 -3.00
N PHE A 170 5.09 4.29 -2.18
CA PHE A 170 4.27 4.01 -1.03
C PHE A 170 5.00 4.36 0.27
N ILE A 171 4.47 5.33 1.02
CA ILE A 171 5.05 5.77 2.30
C ILE A 171 3.99 5.81 3.39
N TYR A 172 4.42 5.70 4.64
CA TYR A 172 3.59 5.95 5.80
C TYR A 172 3.61 7.44 6.14
N ASN A 173 2.42 8.00 6.31
CA ASN A 173 2.23 9.34 6.85
C ASN A 173 1.26 9.26 8.03
N GLU A 174 1.73 9.66 9.22
CA GLU A 174 0.97 9.53 10.46
C GLU A 174 -0.25 10.44 10.49
N ASP A 175 -0.12 11.69 10.05
CA ASP A 175 -1.21 12.67 10.04
C ASP A 175 -2.33 12.23 9.11
N GLU A 176 -1.97 11.68 7.97
CA GLU A 176 -2.92 11.19 6.99
C GLU A 176 -3.66 9.95 7.48
N MET A 177 -2.94 9.01 8.09
CA MET A 177 -3.54 7.81 8.65
C MET A 177 -4.47 8.14 9.81
N ALA A 178 -4.08 9.03 10.71
CA ALA A 178 -4.92 9.54 11.79
C ALA A 178 -6.17 10.23 11.25
N GLY A 179 -6.03 11.07 10.22
CA GLY A 179 -7.14 11.72 9.54
C GLY A 179 -8.14 10.74 8.93
N ASN A 180 -7.66 9.67 8.31
CA ASN A 180 -8.50 8.61 7.74
C ASN A 180 -9.27 7.84 8.82
N ILE A 181 -8.62 7.45 9.91
CA ILE A 181 -9.26 6.74 11.03
C ILE A 181 -10.34 7.61 11.70
N LEU A 182 -10.04 8.88 11.95
CA LEU A 182 -10.99 9.82 12.56
C LEU A 182 -12.23 10.02 11.68
N ASN A 183 -12.05 10.14 10.37
CA ASN A 183 -13.19 10.29 9.45
C ASN A 183 -14.08 9.05 9.40
N GLU A 184 -13.53 7.87 9.57
CA GLU A 184 -14.31 6.64 9.63
C GLU A 184 -15.09 6.53 10.93
N ARG A 185 -14.48 6.88 12.06
CA ARG A 185 -15.19 6.93 13.36
C ARG A 185 -16.37 7.88 13.34
N MET A 186 -16.22 9.07 12.75
CA MET A 186 -17.30 10.05 12.65
C MET A 186 -18.49 9.57 11.79
N ARG A 187 -18.32 8.50 10.99
CA ARG A 187 -19.41 7.89 10.23
C ARG A 187 -20.20 6.85 11.03
N PHE A 188 -19.65 6.33 12.13
CA PHE A 188 -20.31 5.37 12.99
C PHE A 188 -21.04 5.99 14.20
N ASP A 189 -20.77 7.27 14.47
CA ASP A 189 -21.36 8.01 15.61
C ASP A 189 -22.63 8.82 15.25
N ILE A 190 -23.29 8.51 14.12
CA ILE A 190 -24.55 9.15 13.70
C ILE A 190 -25.68 8.14 13.72
#